data_3f3a2f0dd0cb0743663edb7c0ffa20ae
#
_entry.id   3f3a2f0dd0cb0743663edb7c0ffa20ae
#
_cell.length_a   1.000
_cell.length_b   1.000
_cell.length_c   1.000
_cell.angle_alpha   90.00
_cell.angle_beta   90.00
_cell.angle_gamma   90.00
#
_symmetry.space_group_name_H-M   'P 1'
#
loop_
_entity.id
_entity.type
_entity.pdbx_description
1 polymer ?
#
loop_
_entity_poly.entity_id
_entity_poly.type
_entity_poly.pdbx_seq_one_letter_code
_entity_poly.pdbx_strand_id
1 'polypeptide(L)'
;MFINNSKDFQLITQLSDAQFKPIEKQLKFSNRFQKTIRKTIPKKDINTVTAEEFTVVSGIGKVLSERLVKYRTYLSGFSVLDQCYEVYGLDSIVVKRLFDYFEIQSQPNIHKLDLETASLAELEKIPYLNRKEAERLIAYRTKNNQIDLAVLSELFVNSPNKLERLKLYLH
;
A
#
# COMPACT_ATOMS: atom_id res chain seq x y z
N MET A 1 29.54 -11.64 12.31
CA MET A 1 30.43 -10.58 11.75
C MET A 1 30.98 -11.11 10.45
N PHE A 2 30.89 -10.40 9.34
CA PHE A 2 31.30 -10.88 8.01
C PHE A 2 32.57 -10.13 7.59
N ILE A 3 33.52 -10.84 6.98
CA ILE A 3 34.78 -10.28 6.49
C ILE A 3 34.61 -9.98 5.00
N ASN A 4 34.57 -8.71 4.63
CA ASN A 4 34.30 -8.28 3.25
C ASN A 4 35.52 -7.67 2.54
N ASN A 5 36.55 -7.32 3.29
CA ASN A 5 37.77 -6.69 2.77
C ASN A 5 38.97 -6.99 3.65
N SER A 6 40.16 -6.57 3.18
CA SER A 6 41.45 -6.81 3.88
C SER A 6 41.50 -6.14 5.26
N LYS A 7 40.89 -4.96 5.42
CA LYS A 7 40.85 -4.24 6.71
C LYS A 7 40.00 -4.97 7.74
N ASP A 8 38.81 -5.46 7.35
CA ASP A 8 37.95 -6.24 8.24
C ASP A 8 38.64 -7.53 8.70
N PHE A 9 39.37 -8.18 7.77
CA PHE A 9 40.15 -9.38 8.09
C PHE A 9 41.24 -9.08 9.12
N GLN A 10 42.02 -8.02 8.90
CA GLN A 10 43.10 -7.60 9.82
C GLN A 10 42.54 -7.24 11.19
N LEU A 11 41.43 -6.53 11.26
CA LEU A 11 40.78 -6.12 12.51
C LEU A 11 40.31 -7.35 13.33
N ILE A 12 39.73 -8.34 12.66
CA ILE A 12 39.21 -9.54 13.32
C ILE A 12 40.32 -10.48 13.77
N THR A 13 41.37 -10.61 12.96
CA THR A 13 42.52 -11.52 13.26
C THR A 13 43.52 -10.89 14.19
N GLN A 14 43.43 -9.57 14.43
CA GLN A 14 44.37 -8.80 15.25
C GLN A 14 45.85 -8.92 14.81
N LEU A 15 46.05 -9.20 13.53
CA LEU A 15 47.43 -9.27 12.99
C LEU A 15 48.06 -7.90 12.92
N SER A 16 49.33 -7.79 13.35
CA SER A 16 50.10 -6.59 13.14
C SER A 16 50.37 -6.32 11.65
N ASP A 17 50.66 -5.12 11.26
CA ASP A 17 50.96 -4.74 9.86
C ASP A 17 52.11 -5.57 9.26
N ALA A 18 53.11 -5.88 10.06
CA ALA A 18 54.24 -6.72 9.64
C ALA A 18 53.82 -8.18 9.30
N GLN A 19 52.84 -8.70 10.02
CA GLN A 19 52.29 -10.06 9.79
C GLN A 19 51.26 -10.08 8.69
N PHE A 20 50.53 -9.00 8.52
CA PHE A 20 49.41 -8.88 7.56
C PHE A 20 49.88 -8.62 6.12
N LYS A 21 50.84 -7.71 5.91
CA LYS A 21 51.34 -7.35 4.57
C LYS A 21 51.77 -8.52 3.67
N PRO A 22 52.44 -9.56 4.15
CA PRO A 22 52.84 -10.68 3.30
C PRO A 22 51.66 -11.49 2.75
N ILE A 23 50.57 -11.56 3.51
CA ILE A 23 49.40 -12.40 3.17
C ILE A 23 48.31 -11.62 2.49
N GLU A 24 48.27 -10.28 2.59
CA GLU A 24 47.24 -9.41 2.03
C GLU A 24 46.97 -9.68 0.54
N LYS A 25 48.03 -9.86 -0.25
CA LYS A 25 47.95 -10.11 -1.70
C LYS A 25 47.35 -11.48 -2.05
N GLN A 26 47.36 -12.42 -1.11
CA GLN A 26 46.86 -13.78 -1.31
C GLN A 26 45.38 -13.89 -0.88
N LEU A 27 44.86 -12.91 -0.13
CA LEU A 27 43.50 -12.93 0.35
C LEU A 27 42.54 -12.53 -0.79
N LYS A 28 41.67 -13.47 -1.18
CA LYS A 28 40.58 -13.22 -2.11
C LYS A 28 39.29 -13.12 -1.35
N PHE A 29 38.75 -11.90 -1.21
CA PHE A 29 37.44 -11.67 -0.64
C PHE A 29 36.39 -11.87 -1.72
N SER A 30 35.45 -12.79 -1.50
CA SER A 30 34.32 -12.93 -2.41
C SER A 30 33.38 -11.75 -2.19
N ASN A 31 33.22 -10.89 -3.18
CA ASN A 31 32.23 -9.80 -3.20
C ASN A 31 30.79 -10.33 -3.22
N ARG A 32 30.44 -11.25 -2.31
CA ARG A 32 29.08 -11.80 -2.22
C ARG A 32 28.03 -10.80 -1.76
N PHE A 33 28.46 -9.66 -1.25
CA PHE A 33 27.61 -8.54 -0.87
C PHE A 33 28.00 -7.27 -1.62
N GLN A 34 28.18 -7.34 -2.92
CA GLN A 34 27.82 -6.15 -3.67
C GLN A 34 26.36 -5.93 -3.34
N LYS A 35 26.07 -4.94 -2.47
CA LYS A 35 24.76 -4.33 -2.34
C LYS A 35 24.39 -3.99 -3.78
N THR A 36 23.62 -4.86 -4.41
CA THR A 36 23.05 -4.56 -5.73
C THR A 36 22.33 -3.27 -5.47
N ILE A 37 22.91 -2.17 -5.96
CA ILE A 37 22.20 -0.92 -6.06
C ILE A 37 21.04 -1.31 -6.96
N ARG A 38 19.90 -1.67 -6.36
CA ARG A 38 18.66 -1.83 -7.09
C ARG A 38 18.51 -0.49 -7.76
N LYS A 39 18.72 -0.45 -9.08
CA LYS A 39 18.33 0.72 -9.86
C LYS A 39 16.92 1.01 -9.39
N THR A 40 16.73 2.09 -8.67
CA THR A 40 15.40 2.54 -8.27
C THR A 40 14.70 2.88 -9.55
N ILE A 41 13.89 1.94 -10.03
CA ILE A 41 13.00 2.18 -11.16
C ILE A 41 12.06 3.29 -10.66
N PRO A 42 11.97 4.44 -11.36
CA PRO A 42 11.04 5.48 -10.94
C PRO A 42 9.64 4.86 -10.89
N LYS A 43 8.99 4.95 -9.73
CA LYS A 43 7.65 4.42 -9.56
C LYS A 43 6.67 5.24 -10.38
N LYS A 44 5.66 4.56 -10.91
CA LYS A 44 4.55 5.20 -11.63
C LYS A 44 3.37 5.44 -10.71
N ASP A 45 2.52 6.39 -11.07
CA ASP A 45 1.29 6.63 -10.33
C ASP A 45 0.28 5.51 -10.56
N ILE A 46 -0.07 4.78 -9.49
CA ILE A 46 -1.03 3.68 -9.51
C ILE A 46 -2.41 4.11 -10.02
N ASN A 47 -2.75 5.40 -9.87
CA ASN A 47 -4.04 5.93 -10.28
C ASN A 47 -4.15 6.22 -11.77
N THR A 48 -3.04 6.27 -12.51
CA THR A 48 -3.04 6.63 -13.93
C THR A 48 -2.63 5.49 -14.86
N VAL A 49 -1.91 4.48 -14.35
CA VAL A 49 -1.40 3.37 -15.17
C VAL A 49 -2.51 2.50 -15.77
N THR A 50 -2.23 1.91 -16.92
CA THR A 50 -3.13 1.00 -17.63
C THR A 50 -3.09 -0.42 -17.05
N ALA A 51 -4.02 -1.29 -17.47
CA ALA A 51 -4.01 -2.70 -17.07
C ALA A 51 -2.74 -3.41 -17.56
N GLU A 52 -2.27 -3.10 -18.77
CA GLU A 52 -1.06 -3.67 -19.34
C GLU A 52 0.18 -3.30 -18.51
N GLU A 53 0.26 -2.07 -18.03
CA GLU A 53 1.38 -1.62 -17.21
C GLU A 53 1.46 -2.36 -15.86
N PHE A 54 0.33 -2.78 -15.29
CA PHE A 54 0.35 -3.61 -14.09
C PHE A 54 0.97 -5.00 -14.31
N THR A 55 0.98 -5.52 -15.52
CA THR A 55 1.54 -6.85 -15.81
C THR A 55 3.06 -6.92 -15.69
N VAL A 56 3.75 -5.81 -15.55
CA VAL A 56 5.20 -5.77 -15.25
C VAL A 56 5.51 -6.42 -13.89
N VAL A 57 4.53 -6.45 -12.99
CA VAL A 57 4.69 -7.04 -11.66
C VAL A 57 4.55 -8.55 -11.75
N SER A 58 5.59 -9.27 -11.36
CA SER A 58 5.53 -10.73 -11.31
C SER A 58 4.41 -11.23 -10.39
N GLY A 59 3.49 -11.99 -10.96
CA GLY A 59 2.27 -12.49 -10.31
C GLY A 59 1.01 -11.73 -10.72
N ILE A 60 1.10 -10.65 -11.51
CA ILE A 60 -0.05 -9.94 -12.05
C ILE A 60 -0.15 -10.23 -13.55
N GLY A 61 -1.12 -11.08 -13.91
CA GLY A 61 -1.51 -11.32 -15.29
C GLY A 61 -2.73 -10.49 -15.68
N LYS A 62 -3.22 -10.68 -16.91
CA LYS A 62 -4.35 -9.94 -17.49
C LYS A 62 -5.56 -9.85 -16.54
N VAL A 63 -5.97 -10.96 -15.92
CA VAL A 63 -7.16 -10.99 -15.05
C VAL A 63 -6.97 -10.11 -13.81
N LEU A 64 -5.81 -10.16 -13.16
CA LEU A 64 -5.55 -9.39 -11.94
C LEU A 64 -5.33 -7.90 -12.26
N SER A 65 -4.70 -7.58 -13.40
CA SER A 65 -4.52 -6.20 -13.82
C SER A 65 -5.86 -5.52 -14.15
N GLU A 66 -6.77 -6.21 -14.83
CA GLU A 66 -8.13 -5.74 -15.09
C GLU A 66 -8.94 -5.55 -13.79
N ARG A 67 -8.76 -6.45 -12.79
CA ARG A 67 -9.38 -6.31 -11.47
C ARG A 67 -8.85 -5.09 -10.72
N LEU A 68 -7.55 -4.84 -10.76
CA LEU A 68 -6.94 -3.64 -10.17
C LEU A 68 -7.55 -2.37 -10.76
N VAL A 69 -7.64 -2.28 -12.09
CA VAL A 69 -8.26 -1.15 -12.76
C VAL A 69 -9.74 -1.01 -12.39
N LYS A 70 -10.50 -2.11 -12.41
CA LYS A 70 -11.92 -2.10 -12.02
C LYS A 70 -12.11 -1.66 -10.56
N TYR A 71 -11.27 -2.16 -9.67
CA TYR A 71 -11.34 -1.80 -8.25
C TYR A 71 -10.94 -0.33 -8.03
N ARG A 72 -9.90 0.15 -8.71
CA ARG A 72 -9.54 1.56 -8.74
C ARG A 72 -10.71 2.45 -9.18
N THR A 73 -11.40 2.06 -10.26
CA THR A 73 -12.58 2.81 -10.75
C THR A 73 -13.71 2.81 -9.73
N TYR A 74 -13.96 1.67 -9.08
CA TYR A 74 -14.97 1.56 -8.01
C TYR A 74 -14.67 2.48 -6.82
N LEU A 75 -13.40 2.65 -6.46
CA LEU A 75 -12.95 3.53 -5.39
C LEU A 75 -12.88 5.01 -5.81
N SER A 76 -13.05 5.34 -7.09
CA SER A 76 -12.70 6.65 -7.67
C SER A 76 -11.20 6.99 -7.58
N GLY A 77 -10.36 5.97 -7.44
CA GLY A 77 -8.92 6.03 -7.26
C GLY A 77 -8.45 5.47 -5.92
N PHE A 78 -7.21 4.98 -5.89
CA PHE A 78 -6.57 4.56 -4.64
C PHE A 78 -6.16 5.78 -3.82
N SER A 79 -6.73 5.96 -2.64
CA SER A 79 -6.34 7.00 -1.69
C SER A 79 -5.21 6.58 -0.77
N VAL A 80 -5.09 5.28 -0.51
CA VAL A 80 -4.01 4.65 0.24
C VAL A 80 -3.61 3.34 -0.44
N LEU A 81 -2.32 3.01 -0.44
CA LEU A 81 -1.82 1.80 -1.11
C LEU A 81 -2.40 0.51 -0.53
N ASP A 82 -2.75 0.51 0.75
CA ASP A 82 -3.31 -0.66 1.42
C ASP A 82 -4.65 -1.12 0.82
N GLN A 83 -5.35 -0.26 0.07
CA GLN A 83 -6.55 -0.66 -0.68
C GLN A 83 -6.25 -1.73 -1.75
N CYS A 84 -5.00 -1.87 -2.17
CA CYS A 84 -4.60 -2.93 -3.09
C CYS A 84 -4.75 -4.34 -2.50
N TYR A 85 -4.66 -4.48 -1.17
CA TYR A 85 -4.90 -5.77 -0.49
C TYR A 85 -6.37 -6.22 -0.54
N GLU A 86 -7.27 -5.32 -0.85
CA GLU A 86 -8.71 -5.58 -0.93
C GLU A 86 -9.12 -6.12 -2.31
N VAL A 87 -8.20 -6.10 -3.29
CA VAL A 87 -8.47 -6.60 -4.65
C VAL A 87 -8.57 -8.11 -4.65
N TYR A 88 -9.74 -8.63 -5.03
CA TYR A 88 -10.03 -10.06 -5.01
C TYR A 88 -9.04 -10.88 -5.83
N GLY A 89 -8.43 -11.87 -5.17
CA GLY A 89 -7.47 -12.80 -5.78
C GLY A 89 -6.05 -12.24 -5.92
N LEU A 90 -5.77 -11.05 -5.38
CA LEU A 90 -4.42 -10.51 -5.33
C LEU A 90 -3.74 -10.93 -4.02
N ASP A 91 -2.70 -11.75 -4.14
CA ASP A 91 -1.93 -12.23 -2.99
C ASP A 91 -1.12 -11.10 -2.34
N SER A 92 -0.96 -11.16 -1.02
CA SER A 92 -0.25 -10.14 -0.25
C SER A 92 1.22 -9.98 -0.65
N ILE A 93 1.86 -11.06 -1.09
CA ILE A 93 3.25 -11.03 -1.59
C ILE A 93 3.30 -10.28 -2.92
N VAL A 94 2.28 -10.46 -3.77
CA VAL A 94 2.17 -9.76 -5.06
C VAL A 94 1.89 -8.28 -4.83
N VAL A 95 1.02 -7.92 -3.86
CA VAL A 95 0.78 -6.52 -3.46
C VAL A 95 2.08 -5.84 -2.99
N LYS A 96 2.89 -6.52 -2.17
CA LYS A 96 4.19 -5.96 -1.76
C LYS A 96 5.12 -5.70 -2.95
N ARG A 97 5.13 -6.59 -3.95
CA ARG A 97 5.88 -6.36 -5.20
C ARG A 97 5.29 -5.21 -6.01
N LEU A 98 3.95 -5.06 -6.04
CA LEU A 98 3.28 -3.94 -6.69
C LEU A 98 3.83 -2.60 -6.17
N PHE A 99 4.06 -2.47 -4.88
CA PHE A 99 4.59 -1.25 -4.25
C PHE A 99 6.06 -0.96 -4.59
N ASP A 100 6.80 -1.91 -5.19
CA ASP A 100 8.13 -1.66 -5.73
C ASP A 100 8.07 -0.87 -7.05
N TYR A 101 6.96 -0.95 -7.79
CA TYR A 101 6.76 -0.35 -9.12
C TYR A 101 5.82 0.84 -9.12
N PHE A 102 4.87 0.88 -8.17
CA PHE A 102 3.81 1.88 -8.16
C PHE A 102 3.69 2.56 -6.80
N GLU A 103 3.24 3.80 -6.83
CA GLU A 103 2.94 4.63 -5.66
C GLU A 103 1.75 5.54 -5.98
N ILE A 104 1.21 6.21 -4.99
CA ILE A 104 0.20 7.25 -5.21
C ILE A 104 0.95 8.57 -5.35
N GLN A 105 1.01 9.11 -6.57
CA GLN A 105 1.62 10.41 -6.86
C GLN A 105 0.57 11.52 -6.85
N SER A 106 -0.65 11.20 -7.28
CA SER A 106 -1.80 12.09 -7.25
C SER A 106 -2.91 11.51 -6.40
N GLN A 107 -3.44 12.32 -5.48
CA GLN A 107 -4.61 11.92 -4.70
C GLN A 107 -5.86 11.94 -5.58
N PRO A 108 -6.74 10.93 -5.47
CA PRO A 108 -7.98 10.93 -6.21
C PRO A 108 -8.91 12.07 -5.75
N ASN A 109 -9.61 12.67 -6.70
CA ASN A 109 -10.61 13.67 -6.38
C ASN A 109 -11.91 12.97 -5.95
N ILE A 110 -12.01 12.65 -4.66
CA ILE A 110 -13.20 12.02 -4.08
C ILE A 110 -14.14 13.13 -3.61
N HIS A 111 -15.35 13.15 -4.19
CA HIS A 111 -16.42 14.01 -3.67
C HIS A 111 -16.95 13.40 -2.37
N LYS A 112 -16.66 14.06 -1.25
CA LYS A 112 -17.16 13.63 0.04
C LYS A 112 -18.62 14.02 0.20
N LEU A 113 -19.41 13.12 0.76
CA LEU A 113 -20.79 13.38 1.09
C LEU A 113 -20.92 13.83 2.55
N ASP A 114 -21.80 14.78 2.76
CA ASP A 114 -22.16 15.23 4.08
C ASP A 114 -23.14 14.24 4.73
N LEU A 115 -22.77 13.72 5.89
CA LEU A 115 -23.58 12.75 6.64
C LEU A 115 -24.94 13.32 7.05
N GLU A 116 -25.04 14.62 7.28
CA GLU A 116 -26.29 15.23 7.73
C GLU A 116 -27.33 15.35 6.62
N THR A 117 -26.89 15.51 5.37
CA THR A 117 -27.78 15.81 4.25
C THR A 117 -27.88 14.70 3.21
N ALA A 118 -26.89 13.81 3.13
CA ALA A 118 -26.85 12.76 2.12
C ALA A 118 -28.12 11.87 2.13
N SER A 119 -28.63 11.60 0.95
CA SER A 119 -29.76 10.69 0.73
C SER A 119 -29.31 9.21 0.82
N LEU A 120 -30.25 8.29 1.01
CA LEU A 120 -29.97 6.86 0.97
C LEU A 120 -29.31 6.45 -0.34
N ALA A 121 -29.80 6.94 -1.47
CA ALA A 121 -29.27 6.64 -2.79
C ALA A 121 -27.83 7.14 -3.03
N GLU A 122 -27.44 8.22 -2.37
CA GLU A 122 -26.07 8.74 -2.39
C GLU A 122 -25.16 7.91 -1.49
N LEU A 123 -25.60 7.59 -0.26
CA LEU A 123 -24.87 6.74 0.67
C LEU A 123 -24.60 5.34 0.11
N GLU A 124 -25.56 4.75 -0.62
CA GLU A 124 -25.40 3.44 -1.27
C GLU A 124 -24.32 3.41 -2.37
N LYS A 125 -23.93 4.57 -2.90
CA LYS A 125 -22.86 4.68 -3.89
C LYS A 125 -21.46 4.72 -3.27
N ILE A 126 -21.37 4.94 -1.94
CA ILE A 126 -20.09 4.99 -1.25
C ILE A 126 -19.49 3.59 -1.20
N PRO A 127 -18.24 3.40 -1.67
CA PRO A 127 -17.49 2.18 -1.41
C PRO A 127 -17.47 1.87 0.09
N TYR A 128 -17.47 0.59 0.47
CA TYR A 128 -17.44 0.14 1.88
C TYR A 128 -18.76 0.30 2.66
N LEU A 129 -19.79 0.93 2.09
CA LEU A 129 -21.08 1.07 2.77
C LEU A 129 -22.14 0.23 2.04
N ASN A 130 -22.74 -0.72 2.76
CA ASN A 130 -23.85 -1.47 2.21
C ASN A 130 -25.20 -0.80 2.55
N ARG A 131 -26.25 -1.22 1.86
CA ARG A 131 -27.59 -0.66 2.02
C ARG A 131 -28.08 -0.65 3.47
N LYS A 132 -27.92 -1.76 4.20
CA LYS A 132 -28.37 -1.85 5.60
C LYS A 132 -27.62 -0.88 6.51
N GLU A 133 -26.35 -0.65 6.25
CA GLU A 133 -25.55 0.31 6.99
C GLU A 133 -25.96 1.75 6.65
N ALA A 134 -26.21 2.05 5.38
CA ALA A 134 -26.74 3.35 4.97
C ALA A 134 -28.10 3.63 5.62
N GLU A 135 -29.01 2.65 5.64
CA GLU A 135 -30.30 2.75 6.33
C GLU A 135 -30.12 3.00 7.84
N ARG A 136 -29.16 2.34 8.49
CA ARG A 136 -28.83 2.57 9.91
C ARG A 136 -28.34 3.99 10.17
N LEU A 137 -27.49 4.55 9.29
CA LEU A 137 -27.01 5.94 9.39
C LEU A 137 -28.16 6.92 9.31
N ILE A 138 -29.08 6.72 8.35
CA ILE A 138 -30.27 7.56 8.20
C ILE A 138 -31.20 7.44 9.42
N ALA A 139 -31.46 6.22 9.91
CA ALA A 139 -32.27 6.00 11.08
C ALA A 139 -31.68 6.68 12.34
N TYR A 140 -30.35 6.59 12.50
CA TYR A 140 -29.66 7.29 13.58
C TYR A 140 -29.82 8.79 13.48
N ARG A 141 -29.59 9.38 12.31
CA ARG A 141 -29.77 10.81 12.02
C ARG A 141 -31.19 11.28 12.34
N THR A 142 -32.17 10.53 11.88
CA THR A 142 -33.60 10.88 12.12
C THR A 142 -33.96 10.86 13.59
N LYS A 143 -33.37 9.92 14.37
CA LYS A 143 -33.64 9.78 15.81
C LYS A 143 -32.97 10.86 16.66
N ASN A 144 -31.74 11.24 16.30
CA ASN A 144 -30.90 12.10 17.14
C ASN A 144 -30.80 13.54 16.62
N ASN A 145 -31.40 13.86 15.47
CA ASN A 145 -31.35 15.15 14.76
C ASN A 145 -29.94 15.64 14.43
N GLN A 146 -28.93 14.80 14.60
CA GLN A 146 -27.54 15.11 14.31
C GLN A 146 -26.76 13.79 14.10
N ILE A 147 -25.80 13.83 13.18
CA ILE A 147 -24.85 12.74 12.93
C ILE A 147 -23.51 13.35 12.54
N ASP A 148 -22.43 12.85 13.12
CA ASP A 148 -21.07 13.25 12.80
C ASP A 148 -20.14 12.04 12.59
N LEU A 149 -18.89 12.29 12.26
CA LEU A 149 -17.90 11.22 12.10
C LEU A 149 -17.61 10.43 13.40
N ALA A 150 -17.92 10.99 14.59
CA ALA A 150 -17.74 10.28 15.84
C ALA A 150 -18.74 9.12 15.96
N VAL A 151 -19.98 9.33 15.49
CA VAL A 151 -21.01 8.30 15.44
C VAL A 151 -20.62 7.11 14.57
N LEU A 152 -19.86 7.33 13.49
CA LEU A 152 -19.34 6.23 12.68
C LEU A 152 -18.44 5.32 13.51
N SER A 153 -17.69 5.88 14.47
CA SER A 153 -16.82 5.10 15.35
C SER A 153 -17.60 4.16 16.27
N GLU A 154 -18.79 4.59 16.70
CA GLU A 154 -19.70 3.75 17.51
C GLU A 154 -20.39 2.68 16.65
N LEU A 155 -20.89 3.07 15.49
CA LEU A 155 -21.63 2.16 14.60
C LEU A 155 -20.75 1.09 13.95
N PHE A 156 -19.46 1.39 13.74
CA PHE A 156 -18.48 0.52 13.08
C PHE A 156 -17.33 0.09 14.00
N VAL A 157 -17.55 0.09 15.34
CA VAL A 157 -16.52 -0.26 16.32
C VAL A 157 -15.82 -1.59 16.05
N ASN A 158 -16.54 -2.58 15.52
CA ASN A 158 -15.99 -3.90 15.18
C ASN A 158 -15.27 -3.95 13.82
N SER A 159 -15.12 -2.83 13.13
CA SER A 159 -14.55 -2.77 11.80
C SER A 159 -13.67 -1.52 11.61
N PRO A 160 -12.56 -1.39 12.35
CA PRO A 160 -11.75 -0.17 12.36
C PRO A 160 -11.19 0.18 10.98
N ASN A 161 -10.75 -0.81 10.21
CA ASN A 161 -10.27 -0.59 8.83
C ASN A 161 -11.36 0.00 7.93
N LYS A 162 -12.59 -0.48 8.08
CA LYS A 162 -13.73 0.03 7.32
C LYS A 162 -14.06 1.47 7.70
N LEU A 163 -13.99 1.79 8.99
CA LEU A 163 -14.19 3.15 9.48
C LEU A 163 -13.21 4.13 8.83
N GLU A 164 -11.93 3.80 8.80
CA GLU A 164 -10.90 4.63 8.15
C GLU A 164 -11.15 4.77 6.64
N ARG A 165 -11.67 3.74 5.98
CA ARG A 165 -12.06 3.82 4.57
C ARG A 165 -13.28 4.73 4.37
N LEU A 166 -14.29 4.66 5.24
CA LEU A 166 -15.49 5.50 5.15
C LEU A 166 -15.18 6.99 5.32
N LYS A 167 -14.23 7.36 6.17
CA LYS A 167 -13.77 8.75 6.34
C LYS A 167 -13.17 9.39 5.07
N LEU A 168 -12.81 8.57 4.08
CA LEU A 168 -12.36 9.08 2.78
C LEU A 168 -13.51 9.65 1.96
N TYR A 169 -14.76 9.23 2.21
CA TYR A 169 -15.95 9.53 1.41
C TYR A 169 -17.01 10.36 2.17
N LEU A 170 -16.84 10.52 3.47
CA LEU A 170 -17.81 11.21 4.35
C LEU A 170 -17.15 12.35 5.10
N HIS A 171 -17.93 13.37 5.43
CA HIS A 171 -17.58 14.47 6.33
C HIS A 171 -18.77 14.91 7.17
#